data_44a479db0cfed421ee8c76974583a518
#
_entry.id   44a479db0cfed421ee8c76974583a518
#
_cell.length_a   1.000
_cell.length_b   1.000
_cell.length_c   1.000
_cell.angle_alpha   90.00
_cell.angle_beta   90.00
_cell.angle_gamma   90.00
#
_symmetry.space_group_name_H-M   'P 1'
#
loop_
_entity.id
_entity.type
_entity.pdbx_description
1 polymer ?
#
loop_
_entity_poly.entity_id
_entity_poly.type
_entity_poly.pdbx_seq_one_letter_code
_entity_poly.pdbx_strand_id
1 'polypeptide(L)'
;MGICASVFLLTSCPSGIKTGVKPSSVNIGSKSSATGISYNQKGGFQVDKKFSGQLTGPNLVFIEGGRFTMGSLEEDVLGMHDNVERTVSVQSFYMDETEIANVHYLEYLYSVQKDSTQDFYESALPDTTVWKNDLAFNDPYVEQYLRFPGFRMYPVVGISWKQVNDYCVWRTAAVNQQLAGSDKVKEKKPKKGAATAGTAATAATTRTNTTARLTIESGRVLPSYRLPTEAEWEYAAKAMIGTQQEDENQINQRIYPWDGPSLRQSQGKARGTMLANFKRGRGDYAGIAGKSNDGAIITTEVYKYPPNDFGLYQMAGNVNEWVQDLYRPLSFQDFNDLNPIRRNEKLDKASRYDSKNNNSLIDNKVRVYKGGSWSDVAYWLAPGTRRYLDEDSATATIGFRCAMISAGTNK
;
A
#
# COMPACT_ATOMS: atom_id res chain seq x y z
N MET A 1 -44.58 -70.84 19.45
CA MET A 1 -43.91 -69.73 18.79
C MET A 1 -43.64 -68.69 19.83
N GLY A 2 -42.46 -68.67 20.38
CA GLY A 2 -42.02 -67.67 21.36
C GLY A 2 -41.08 -66.67 20.72
N ILE A 3 -41.39 -65.38 20.84
CA ILE A 3 -40.59 -64.30 20.37
C ILE A 3 -39.73 -63.82 21.56
N CYS A 4 -38.42 -64.12 21.51
CA CYS A 4 -37.46 -63.53 22.43
C CYS A 4 -37.16 -62.09 22.02
N ALA A 5 -37.56 -61.12 22.84
CA ALA A 5 -37.15 -59.76 22.71
C ALA A 5 -35.80 -59.56 23.44
N SER A 6 -34.75 -59.35 22.67
CA SER A 6 -33.43 -59.00 23.21
C SER A 6 -33.38 -57.50 23.53
N VAL A 7 -33.34 -57.15 24.81
CA VAL A 7 -33.13 -55.81 25.31
C VAL A 7 -31.65 -55.49 25.23
N PHE A 8 -31.24 -54.61 24.31
CA PHE A 8 -29.89 -54.04 24.27
C PHE A 8 -29.78 -52.96 25.35
N LEU A 9 -29.08 -53.27 26.44
CA LEU A 9 -28.63 -52.30 27.42
C LEU A 9 -27.48 -51.48 26.79
N LEU A 10 -27.80 -50.24 26.40
CA LEU A 10 -26.77 -49.23 26.04
C LEU A 10 -26.10 -48.78 27.34
N THR A 11 -24.95 -49.32 27.62
CA THR A 11 -24.06 -48.80 28.68
C THR A 11 -23.56 -47.42 28.19
N SER A 12 -24.00 -46.37 28.88
CA SER A 12 -23.46 -45.00 28.68
C SER A 12 -21.97 -45.00 29.02
N CYS A 13 -21.14 -44.77 28.04
CA CYS A 13 -19.72 -44.45 28.28
C CYS A 13 -19.62 -43.25 29.22
N PRO A 14 -18.70 -43.28 30.20
CA PRO A 14 -18.46 -42.13 31.06
C PRO A 14 -18.07 -40.92 30.19
N SER A 15 -18.69 -39.78 30.49
CA SER A 15 -18.43 -38.49 29.81
C SER A 15 -16.94 -38.22 29.73
N GLY A 16 -16.37 -38.43 28.56
CA GLY A 16 -14.96 -38.09 28.28
C GLY A 16 -14.69 -36.64 28.63
N ILE A 17 -13.55 -36.40 29.22
CA ILE A 17 -13.02 -35.05 29.51
C ILE A 17 -13.19 -34.19 28.26
N LYS A 18 -14.02 -33.18 28.33
CA LYS A 18 -14.20 -32.21 27.22
C LYS A 18 -12.93 -31.42 27.10
N THR A 19 -12.03 -31.86 26.26
CA THR A 19 -10.66 -31.37 26.11
C THR A 19 -10.50 -30.21 25.12
N GLY A 20 -11.42 -29.29 25.00
CA GLY A 20 -11.09 -28.10 24.24
C GLY A 20 -12.09 -27.72 23.15
N VAL A 21 -11.70 -26.80 22.30
CA VAL A 21 -12.46 -26.26 21.17
C VAL A 21 -12.51 -27.33 20.06
N LYS A 22 -13.66 -27.48 19.42
CA LYS A 22 -13.79 -28.37 18.26
C LYS A 22 -12.77 -28.00 17.19
N PRO A 23 -12.11 -28.95 16.52
CA PRO A 23 -11.13 -28.66 15.49
C PRO A 23 -11.66 -27.79 14.33
N SER A 24 -12.96 -27.84 14.07
CA SER A 24 -13.65 -27.04 13.05
C SER A 24 -13.99 -25.59 13.48
N SER A 25 -13.71 -25.22 14.74
CA SER A 25 -13.99 -23.88 15.24
C SER A 25 -12.78 -22.96 14.98
N VAL A 26 -12.99 -21.87 14.29
CA VAL A 26 -12.02 -20.79 14.12
C VAL A 26 -11.92 -19.89 15.35
N ASN A 27 -12.87 -20.01 16.29
CA ASN A 27 -12.87 -19.23 17.52
C ASN A 27 -11.95 -19.86 18.56
N ILE A 28 -11.05 -19.08 19.09
CA ILE A 28 -10.14 -19.51 20.16
C ILE A 28 -10.92 -19.66 21.46
N GLY A 29 -10.98 -20.90 21.98
CA GLY A 29 -11.60 -21.21 23.25
C GLY A 29 -10.77 -20.76 24.46
N SER A 30 -11.19 -21.20 25.64
CA SER A 30 -10.42 -20.98 26.89
C SER A 30 -9.21 -21.89 27.04
N LYS A 31 -9.14 -22.97 26.24
CA LYS A 31 -8.09 -23.96 26.25
C LYS A 31 -7.61 -24.27 24.84
N SER A 32 -6.36 -24.69 24.74
CA SER A 32 -5.79 -25.19 23.49
C SER A 32 -6.52 -26.44 23.02
N SER A 33 -6.91 -26.46 21.76
CA SER A 33 -7.47 -27.68 21.12
C SER A 33 -6.40 -28.74 20.86
N ALA A 34 -5.12 -28.35 20.84
CA ALA A 34 -4.01 -29.26 20.60
C ALA A 34 -3.47 -29.89 21.90
N THR A 35 -3.35 -29.12 22.98
CA THR A 35 -2.69 -29.53 24.21
C THR A 35 -3.61 -29.59 25.43
N GLY A 36 -4.81 -28.99 25.36
CA GLY A 36 -5.71 -28.83 26.50
C GLY A 36 -5.30 -27.78 27.53
N ILE A 37 -4.14 -27.12 27.33
CA ILE A 37 -3.63 -26.10 28.26
C ILE A 37 -4.53 -24.86 28.20
N SER A 38 -4.82 -24.30 29.39
CA SER A 38 -5.65 -23.09 29.48
C SER A 38 -4.87 -21.86 29.02
N TYR A 39 -5.51 -21.02 28.17
CA TYR A 39 -4.98 -19.74 27.73
C TYR A 39 -5.24 -18.62 28.76
N ASN A 40 -4.41 -17.59 28.74
CA ASN A 40 -4.56 -16.36 29.52
C ASN A 40 -4.55 -16.58 31.05
N GLN A 41 -3.85 -17.60 31.54
CA GLN A 41 -3.52 -17.73 32.95
C GLN A 41 -2.36 -16.81 33.32
N LYS A 42 -2.25 -16.43 34.61
CA LYS A 42 -1.14 -15.63 35.11
C LYS A 42 0.19 -16.41 34.91
N GLY A 43 1.12 -15.85 34.13
CA GLY A 43 2.39 -16.49 33.78
C GLY A 43 2.30 -17.54 32.67
N GLY A 44 1.13 -17.79 32.09
CA GLY A 44 0.91 -18.70 30.96
C GLY A 44 0.84 -18.01 29.60
N PHE A 45 0.62 -18.81 28.57
CA PHE A 45 0.48 -18.32 27.19
C PHE A 45 -0.74 -17.41 27.05
N GLN A 46 -0.51 -16.21 26.50
CA GLN A 46 -1.54 -15.19 26.31
C GLN A 46 -2.03 -15.17 24.87
N VAL A 47 -3.35 -15.12 24.66
CA VAL A 47 -3.99 -15.06 23.35
C VAL A 47 -5.05 -14.00 23.36
N ASP A 48 -5.10 -13.15 22.36
CA ASP A 48 -6.22 -12.23 22.17
C ASP A 48 -7.44 -12.99 21.63
N LYS A 49 -8.46 -13.13 22.49
CA LYS A 49 -9.72 -13.79 22.12
C LYS A 49 -10.70 -12.87 21.40
N LYS A 50 -10.42 -11.58 21.33
CA LYS A 50 -11.28 -10.56 20.74
C LYS A 50 -10.76 -10.05 19.39
N PHE A 51 -9.73 -10.71 18.86
CA PHE A 51 -9.22 -10.33 17.55
C PHE A 51 -10.32 -10.53 16.48
N SER A 52 -10.70 -9.45 15.81
CA SER A 52 -11.75 -9.42 14.79
C SER A 52 -11.22 -9.16 13.38
N GLY A 53 -9.92 -9.18 13.19
CA GLY A 53 -9.25 -8.88 11.95
C GLY A 53 -8.26 -7.71 12.09
N GLN A 54 -7.47 -7.49 11.05
CA GLN A 54 -6.53 -6.38 10.99
C GLN A 54 -7.28 -5.04 10.93
N LEU A 55 -6.82 -4.07 11.71
CA LEU A 55 -7.33 -2.71 11.62
C LEU A 55 -6.90 -2.08 10.29
N THR A 56 -7.80 -1.36 9.65
CA THR A 56 -7.46 -0.54 8.49
C THR A 56 -6.63 0.66 8.94
N GLY A 57 -5.44 0.83 8.37
CA GLY A 57 -4.62 2.00 8.64
C GLY A 57 -5.18 3.27 8.00
N PRO A 58 -4.76 4.45 8.47
CA PRO A 58 -5.17 5.72 7.86
C PRO A 58 -4.86 5.76 6.36
N ASN A 59 -5.78 6.32 5.58
CA ASN A 59 -5.73 6.48 4.11
C ASN A 59 -5.64 5.16 3.31
N LEU A 60 -5.84 4.01 3.94
CA LEU A 60 -5.76 2.72 3.28
C LEU A 60 -7.14 2.21 2.86
N VAL A 61 -7.22 1.70 1.64
CA VAL A 61 -8.35 0.95 1.09
C VAL A 61 -8.00 -0.52 1.04
N PHE A 62 -8.90 -1.39 1.47
CA PHE A 62 -8.74 -2.84 1.36
C PHE A 62 -8.98 -3.27 -0.09
N ILE A 63 -8.06 -4.05 -0.63
CA ILE A 63 -8.12 -4.64 -1.96
C ILE A 63 -8.14 -6.15 -1.80
N GLU A 64 -9.24 -6.76 -2.19
CA GLU A 64 -9.34 -8.21 -2.23
C GLU A 64 -8.40 -8.76 -3.31
N GLY A 65 -7.55 -9.71 -2.93
CA GLY A 65 -6.60 -10.33 -3.84
C GLY A 65 -7.29 -11.28 -4.83
N GLY A 66 -6.61 -11.54 -5.92
CA GLY A 66 -7.13 -12.41 -6.96
C GLY A 66 -6.12 -12.70 -8.04
N ARG A 67 -6.57 -13.44 -9.05
CA ARG A 67 -5.82 -13.73 -10.27
C ARG A 67 -6.06 -12.62 -11.29
N PHE A 68 -5.03 -12.23 -12.01
CA PHE A 68 -5.16 -11.31 -13.15
C PHE A 68 -4.03 -11.52 -14.15
N THR A 69 -4.20 -10.98 -15.36
CA THR A 69 -3.14 -10.92 -16.35
C THR A 69 -2.36 -9.63 -16.18
N MET A 70 -1.10 -9.76 -15.76
CA MET A 70 -0.15 -8.67 -15.62
C MET A 70 0.60 -8.48 -16.94
N GLY A 71 0.96 -7.25 -17.25
CA GLY A 71 1.72 -6.91 -18.45
C GLY A 71 0.87 -6.28 -19.55
N SER A 72 1.49 -6.06 -20.70
CA SER A 72 0.88 -5.46 -21.88
C SER A 72 1.59 -5.97 -23.12
N LEU A 73 0.82 -6.39 -24.13
CA LEU A 73 1.31 -6.74 -25.47
C LEU A 73 0.61 -5.91 -26.54
N GLU A 74 -0.70 -5.83 -26.50
CA GLU A 74 -1.50 -5.17 -27.55
C GLU A 74 -1.36 -3.64 -27.48
N GLU A 75 -1.21 -3.09 -26.26
CA GLU A 75 -1.01 -1.67 -26.03
C GLU A 75 0.46 -1.23 -26.12
N ASP A 76 1.40 -2.17 -26.32
CA ASP A 76 2.82 -1.85 -26.48
C ASP A 76 3.14 -1.35 -27.89
N VAL A 77 2.58 -0.18 -28.22
CA VAL A 77 2.78 0.49 -29.51
C VAL A 77 4.25 0.80 -29.79
N LEU A 78 5.07 0.95 -28.75
CA LEU A 78 6.49 1.22 -28.86
C LEU A 78 7.32 -0.06 -29.07
N GLY A 79 6.71 -1.25 -28.91
CA GLY A 79 7.39 -2.52 -29.07
C GLY A 79 8.52 -2.75 -28.05
N MET A 80 8.35 -2.26 -26.84
CA MET A 80 9.37 -2.37 -25.78
C MET A 80 9.55 -3.81 -25.31
N HIS A 81 8.47 -4.62 -25.33
CA HIS A 81 8.43 -6.03 -24.89
C HIS A 81 9.08 -6.29 -23.52
N ASP A 82 9.09 -5.31 -22.66
CA ASP A 82 9.74 -5.37 -21.35
C ASP A 82 8.80 -5.83 -20.23
N ASN A 83 7.48 -5.90 -20.48
CA ASN A 83 6.45 -6.38 -19.58
C ASN A 83 5.51 -7.37 -20.29
N VAL A 84 6.04 -8.54 -20.60
CA VAL A 84 5.29 -9.61 -21.28
C VAL A 84 4.10 -10.05 -20.42
N GLU A 85 2.96 -10.26 -21.06
CA GLU A 85 1.74 -10.72 -20.40
C GLU A 85 1.93 -12.07 -19.72
N ARG A 86 1.44 -12.17 -18.50
CA ARG A 86 1.44 -13.39 -17.69
C ARG A 86 0.34 -13.37 -16.65
N THR A 87 -0.26 -14.51 -16.41
CA THR A 87 -1.25 -14.68 -15.34
C THR A 87 -0.55 -14.86 -14.01
N VAL A 88 -0.91 -14.03 -13.03
CA VAL A 88 -0.38 -14.06 -11.67
C VAL A 88 -1.50 -13.91 -10.65
N SER A 89 -1.23 -14.33 -9.42
CA SER A 89 -2.12 -14.14 -8.28
C SER A 89 -1.52 -13.16 -7.29
N VAL A 90 -2.31 -12.22 -6.83
CA VAL A 90 -1.91 -11.26 -5.78
C VAL A 90 -2.77 -11.54 -4.55
N GLN A 91 -2.15 -11.62 -3.38
CA GLN A 91 -2.89 -11.74 -2.13
C GLN A 91 -3.64 -10.46 -1.80
N SER A 92 -4.64 -10.54 -0.90
CA SER A 92 -5.32 -9.35 -0.39
C SER A 92 -4.34 -8.43 0.32
N PHE A 93 -4.49 -7.14 0.12
CA PHE A 93 -3.62 -6.11 0.67
C PHE A 93 -4.38 -4.79 0.87
N TYR A 94 -3.72 -3.82 1.45
CA TYR A 94 -4.22 -2.46 1.56
C TYR A 94 -3.34 -1.54 0.72
N MET A 95 -3.94 -0.53 0.10
CA MET A 95 -3.23 0.50 -0.65
C MET A 95 -3.78 1.87 -0.31
N ASP A 96 -2.93 2.90 -0.34
CA ASP A 96 -3.37 4.28 -0.15
C ASP A 96 -4.41 4.66 -1.20
N GLU A 97 -5.48 5.28 -0.73
CA GLU A 97 -6.57 5.79 -1.58
C GLU A 97 -6.05 6.79 -2.62
N THR A 98 -5.06 7.60 -2.23
CA THR A 98 -4.45 8.62 -3.07
C THR A 98 -2.93 8.51 -3.08
N GLU A 99 -2.29 9.23 -3.99
CA GLU A 99 -0.88 9.58 -3.90
C GLU A 99 -0.60 10.29 -2.56
N ILE A 100 0.63 10.22 -2.06
CA ILE A 100 1.03 10.99 -0.88
C ILE A 100 1.15 12.46 -1.23
N ALA A 101 0.35 13.29 -0.56
CA ALA A 101 0.32 14.73 -0.78
C ALA A 101 1.46 15.45 -0.03
N ASN A 102 1.78 16.67 -0.49
CA ASN A 102 2.78 17.54 0.13
C ASN A 102 2.57 17.72 1.64
N VAL A 103 1.31 17.85 2.09
CA VAL A 103 1.02 18.01 3.53
C VAL A 103 1.45 16.79 4.34
N HIS A 104 1.26 15.58 3.82
CA HIS A 104 1.66 14.34 4.50
C HIS A 104 3.18 14.19 4.56
N TYR A 105 3.87 14.61 3.50
CA TYR A 105 5.34 14.58 3.49
C TYR A 105 5.93 15.68 4.39
N LEU A 106 5.30 16.84 4.48
CA LEU A 106 5.69 17.90 5.43
C LEU A 106 5.50 17.48 6.89
N GLU A 107 4.48 16.67 7.20
CA GLU A 107 4.32 16.06 8.53
C GLU A 107 5.49 15.13 8.87
N TYR A 108 5.95 14.33 7.91
CA TYR A 108 7.15 13.51 8.04
C TYR A 108 8.39 14.38 8.32
N LEU A 109 8.63 15.40 7.50
CA LEU A 109 9.76 16.30 7.67
C LEU A 109 9.76 17.01 9.02
N TYR A 110 8.59 17.43 9.51
CA TYR A 110 8.45 18.01 10.84
C TYR A 110 8.86 17.04 11.95
N SER A 111 8.42 15.78 11.85
CA SER A 111 8.80 14.74 12.81
C SER A 111 10.31 14.46 12.77
N VAL A 112 10.87 14.32 11.56
CA VAL A 112 12.30 14.08 11.37
C VAL A 112 13.13 15.24 11.92
N GLN A 113 12.76 16.48 11.65
CA GLN A 113 13.46 17.67 12.17
C GLN A 113 13.50 17.70 13.69
N LYS A 114 12.46 17.20 14.35
CA LYS A 114 12.35 17.19 15.81
C LYS A 114 13.11 16.04 16.46
N ASP A 115 13.06 14.84 15.85
CA ASP A 115 13.42 13.59 16.51
C ASP A 115 14.68 12.93 15.91
N SER A 116 15.28 13.51 14.86
CA SER A 116 16.43 12.97 14.14
C SER A 116 17.61 13.95 14.05
N THR A 117 18.69 13.52 13.40
CA THR A 117 19.86 14.36 13.14
C THR A 117 19.62 15.34 12.01
N GLN A 118 20.37 16.44 11.97
CA GLN A 118 20.29 17.44 10.91
C GLN A 118 20.64 16.82 9.54
N ASP A 119 21.65 15.97 9.47
CA ASP A 119 22.06 15.30 8.24
C ASP A 119 20.95 14.42 7.68
N PHE A 120 20.23 13.71 8.56
CA PHE A 120 19.09 12.89 8.13
C PHE A 120 17.91 13.77 7.65
N TYR A 121 17.64 14.88 8.33
CA TYR A 121 16.63 15.83 7.87
C TYR A 121 16.97 16.39 6.48
N GLU A 122 18.21 16.77 6.23
CA GLU A 122 18.65 17.26 4.93
C GLU A 122 18.53 16.18 3.85
N SER A 123 18.88 14.93 4.17
CA SER A 123 18.72 13.80 3.24
C SER A 123 17.25 13.45 2.96
N ALA A 124 16.32 13.81 3.85
CA ALA A 124 14.88 13.57 3.69
C ALA A 124 14.17 14.67 2.88
N LEU A 125 14.83 15.83 2.66
CA LEU A 125 14.22 16.93 1.90
C LEU A 125 14.03 16.52 0.43
N PRO A 126 12.85 16.78 -0.16
CA PRO A 126 12.65 16.63 -1.59
C PRO A 126 13.56 17.57 -2.37
N ASP A 127 14.07 17.10 -3.49
CA ASP A 127 14.80 17.95 -4.44
C ASP A 127 13.82 18.84 -5.19
N THR A 128 13.71 20.09 -4.78
CA THR A 128 12.85 21.06 -5.43
C THR A 128 13.44 21.60 -6.75
N THR A 129 14.74 21.38 -6.98
CA THR A 129 15.40 21.84 -8.23
C THR A 129 14.93 21.06 -9.46
N VAL A 130 14.23 19.95 -9.27
CA VAL A 130 13.59 19.17 -10.35
C VAL A 130 12.60 19.99 -11.20
N TRP A 131 12.09 21.10 -10.67
CA TRP A 131 11.23 22.04 -11.40
C TRP A 131 12.01 23.01 -12.29
N LYS A 132 13.30 23.18 -12.01
CA LYS A 132 14.14 24.14 -12.76
C LYS A 132 14.30 23.69 -14.20
N ASN A 133 14.10 24.64 -15.11
CA ASN A 133 14.35 24.44 -16.54
C ASN A 133 14.88 25.75 -17.11
N ASP A 134 16.06 25.72 -17.73
CA ASP A 134 16.75 26.91 -18.25
C ASP A 134 15.96 27.62 -19.36
N LEU A 135 15.04 26.91 -20.01
CA LEU A 135 14.23 27.45 -21.13
C LEU A 135 12.75 27.64 -20.74
N ALA A 136 12.40 27.51 -19.45
CA ALA A 136 11.04 27.72 -18.96
C ALA A 136 11.02 28.43 -17.60
N PHE A 137 10.08 29.33 -17.41
CA PHE A 137 9.93 30.07 -16.15
C PHE A 137 9.19 29.22 -15.10
N ASN A 138 9.89 28.23 -14.54
CA ASN A 138 9.38 27.34 -13.50
C ASN A 138 9.96 27.63 -12.11
N ASP A 139 10.79 28.66 -11.97
CA ASP A 139 11.42 29.04 -10.69
C ASP A 139 10.43 29.18 -9.53
N PRO A 140 9.20 29.71 -9.70
CA PRO A 140 8.22 29.76 -8.62
C PRO A 140 7.86 28.41 -8.05
N TYR A 141 7.91 27.34 -8.82
CA TYR A 141 7.64 25.98 -8.32
C TYR A 141 8.79 25.44 -7.49
N VAL A 142 10.04 25.81 -7.79
CA VAL A 142 11.22 25.45 -6.98
C VAL A 142 11.05 25.92 -5.54
N GLU A 143 10.55 27.13 -5.35
CA GLU A 143 10.40 27.75 -4.03
C GLU A 143 9.09 27.34 -3.32
N GLN A 144 8.00 27.23 -4.07
CA GLN A 144 6.65 27.25 -3.50
C GLN A 144 5.95 25.89 -3.53
N TYR A 145 6.25 25.01 -4.48
CA TYR A 145 5.47 23.79 -4.70
C TYR A 145 5.30 22.92 -3.44
N LEU A 146 6.36 22.73 -2.67
CA LEU A 146 6.30 21.89 -1.48
C LEU A 146 5.58 22.57 -0.31
N ARG A 147 5.78 23.89 -0.13
CA ARG A 147 5.44 24.57 1.15
C ARG A 147 4.25 25.50 1.05
N PHE A 148 3.93 26.03 -0.12
CA PHE A 148 2.83 26.96 -0.27
C PHE A 148 1.48 26.26 -0.05
N PRO A 149 0.57 26.79 0.81
CA PRO A 149 -0.67 26.11 1.19
C PRO A 149 -1.60 25.75 0.03
N GLY A 150 -1.49 26.44 -1.12
CA GLY A 150 -2.24 26.12 -2.33
C GLY A 150 -1.90 24.76 -2.93
N PHE A 151 -0.67 24.26 -2.68
CA PHE A 151 -0.21 22.96 -3.17
C PHE A 151 -0.26 21.85 -2.12
N ARG A 152 -0.84 22.09 -0.94
CA ARG A 152 -0.81 21.11 0.17
C ARG A 152 -1.40 19.75 -0.17
N MET A 153 -2.43 19.71 -1.02
CA MET A 153 -3.11 18.48 -1.47
C MET A 153 -2.65 18.00 -2.84
N TYR A 154 -1.58 18.57 -3.37
CA TYR A 154 -0.91 18.09 -4.57
C TYR A 154 0.09 16.99 -4.20
N PRO A 155 0.37 16.03 -5.10
CA PRO A 155 1.30 14.94 -4.80
C PRO A 155 2.70 15.47 -4.52
N VAL A 156 3.40 14.85 -3.59
CA VAL A 156 4.81 15.16 -3.38
C VAL A 156 5.64 14.62 -4.55
N VAL A 157 6.57 15.42 -5.03
CA VAL A 157 7.51 15.09 -6.12
C VAL A 157 8.93 15.53 -5.76
N GLY A 158 9.91 15.18 -6.57
CA GLY A 158 11.31 15.46 -6.26
C GLY A 158 11.86 14.54 -5.16
N ILE A 159 11.36 13.32 -5.09
CA ILE A 159 11.71 12.33 -4.07
C ILE A 159 12.29 11.07 -4.71
N SER A 160 13.36 10.57 -4.13
CA SER A 160 14.01 9.33 -4.53
C SER A 160 13.30 8.10 -3.94
N TRP A 161 13.52 6.94 -4.52
CA TRP A 161 12.99 5.67 -4.03
C TRP A 161 13.44 5.38 -2.59
N LYS A 162 14.67 5.76 -2.22
CA LYS A 162 15.20 5.60 -0.86
C LYS A 162 14.44 6.47 0.13
N GLN A 163 14.25 7.75 -0.17
CA GLN A 163 13.48 8.67 0.67
C GLN A 163 12.03 8.17 0.90
N VAL A 164 11.42 7.57 -0.13
CA VAL A 164 10.09 6.97 0.00
C VAL A 164 10.08 5.80 0.97
N ASN A 165 11.09 4.93 0.96
CA ASN A 165 11.17 3.83 1.93
C ASN A 165 11.36 4.36 3.36
N ASP A 166 12.17 5.40 3.56
CA ASP A 166 12.33 6.05 4.88
C ASP A 166 11.00 6.64 5.37
N TYR A 167 10.23 7.27 4.50
CA TYR A 167 8.86 7.71 4.80
C TYR A 167 7.97 6.55 5.23
N CYS A 168 7.99 5.42 4.54
CA CYS A 168 7.19 4.24 4.88
C CYS A 168 7.55 3.69 6.28
N VAL A 169 8.83 3.64 6.61
CA VAL A 169 9.32 3.24 7.94
C VAL A 169 8.81 4.18 9.02
N TRP A 170 8.98 5.50 8.82
CA TRP A 170 8.47 6.52 9.73
C TRP A 170 6.95 6.41 9.91
N ARG A 171 6.19 6.32 8.82
CA ARG A 171 4.72 6.23 8.86
C ARG A 171 4.25 5.01 9.65
N THR A 172 4.93 3.86 9.48
CA THR A 172 4.67 2.65 10.26
C THR A 172 4.84 2.89 11.75
N ALA A 173 5.94 3.55 12.13
CA ALA A 173 6.21 3.86 13.53
C ALA A 173 5.19 4.85 14.11
N ALA A 174 4.90 5.94 13.38
CA ALA A 174 3.97 6.99 13.80
C ALA A 174 2.54 6.45 14.00
N VAL A 175 2.02 5.65 13.06
CA VAL A 175 0.68 5.06 13.15
C VAL A 175 0.61 4.07 14.32
N ASN A 176 1.59 3.19 14.48
CA ASN A 176 1.61 2.23 15.58
C ASN A 176 1.78 2.92 16.95
N GLN A 177 2.52 4.02 17.02
CA GLN A 177 2.64 4.83 18.23
C GLN A 177 1.30 5.49 18.59
N GLN A 178 0.58 6.02 17.62
CA GLN A 178 -0.74 6.62 17.83
C GLN A 178 -1.76 5.58 18.32
N LEU A 179 -1.75 4.37 17.75
CA LEU A 179 -2.58 3.25 18.19
C LEU A 179 -2.26 2.86 19.65
N ALA A 180 -0.98 2.78 20.01
CA ALA A 180 -0.55 2.51 21.39
C ALA A 180 -0.98 3.62 22.37
N GLY A 181 -0.98 4.88 21.93
CA GLY A 181 -1.39 6.04 22.72
C GLY A 181 -2.89 6.07 23.01
N SER A 182 -3.71 5.65 22.04
CA SER A 182 -5.17 5.66 22.17
C SER A 182 -5.73 4.69 23.22
N ASP A 183 -4.99 3.64 23.59
CA ASP A 183 -5.39 2.68 24.60
C ASP A 183 -5.25 3.21 26.04
N LYS A 184 -4.34 4.16 26.29
CA LYS A 184 -4.16 4.78 27.61
C LYS A 184 -5.34 5.63 28.05
N VAL A 185 -6.15 6.10 27.11
CA VAL A 185 -7.32 6.96 27.41
C VAL A 185 -8.53 6.14 27.88
N LYS A 186 -8.54 4.83 27.65
CA LYS A 186 -9.67 3.94 28.05
C LYS A 186 -9.51 3.28 29.42
N GLU A 187 -8.40 3.49 30.13
CA GLU A 187 -8.31 3.07 31.52
C GLU A 187 -9.25 3.93 32.37
N LYS A 188 -10.27 3.26 32.93
CA LYS A 188 -11.34 3.84 33.74
C LYS A 188 -10.73 4.71 34.84
N LYS A 189 -11.15 5.98 34.92
CA LYS A 189 -11.00 6.78 36.13
C LYS A 189 -11.50 5.96 37.32
N PRO A 190 -10.72 5.81 38.41
CA PRO A 190 -11.19 5.11 39.59
C PRO A 190 -12.42 5.83 40.12
N LYS A 191 -13.50 5.07 40.40
CA LYS A 191 -14.70 5.59 41.06
C LYS A 191 -14.29 6.19 42.39
N LYS A 192 -14.54 7.50 42.54
CA LYS A 192 -14.41 8.21 43.81
C LYS A 192 -15.41 7.61 44.80
N GLY A 193 -14.88 6.88 45.77
CA GLY A 193 -15.70 6.31 46.83
C GLY A 193 -14.86 5.77 47.99
N ALA A 194 -15.01 6.40 49.12
CA ALA A 194 -14.55 6.06 50.46
C ALA A 194 -13.10 6.46 50.87
N ALA A 195 -13.03 7.54 51.58
CA ALA A 195 -11.91 7.95 52.41
C ALA A 195 -11.74 6.99 53.60
N THR A 196 -10.51 6.51 53.85
CA THR A 196 -10.08 6.12 55.19
C THR A 196 -8.62 6.56 55.31
N ALA A 197 -8.39 7.35 56.35
CA ALA A 197 -7.09 7.94 56.70
C ALA A 197 -6.15 6.83 57.22
N GLY A 198 -4.85 6.95 56.89
CA GLY A 198 -3.83 6.11 57.54
C GLY A 198 -2.47 6.23 56.87
N THR A 199 -1.63 7.01 57.48
CA THR A 199 -0.14 6.96 57.59
C THR A 199 0.72 7.06 56.33
N ALA A 200 1.53 8.12 56.34
CA ALA A 200 2.62 8.41 55.44
C ALA A 200 3.72 7.35 55.46
N ALA A 201 4.09 6.86 54.29
CA ALA A 201 5.39 6.28 54.02
C ALA A 201 5.88 6.79 52.67
N THR A 202 6.94 7.59 52.75
CA THR A 202 7.66 8.16 51.60
C THR A 202 8.32 7.03 50.81
N ALA A 203 7.73 6.64 49.72
CA ALA A 203 8.38 5.80 48.71
C ALA A 203 8.50 6.63 47.44
N ALA A 204 9.72 7.03 47.11
CA ALA A 204 10.08 7.63 45.84
C ALA A 204 9.78 6.63 44.73
N THR A 205 8.60 6.74 44.13
CA THR A 205 8.22 5.93 42.98
C THR A 205 8.91 6.54 41.78
N THR A 206 10.03 5.97 41.40
CA THR A 206 10.63 6.15 40.06
C THR A 206 9.57 5.78 39.05
N ARG A 207 8.95 6.78 38.46
CA ARG A 207 8.05 6.57 37.28
C ARG A 207 8.91 6.13 36.11
N THR A 208 9.21 4.85 36.03
CA THR A 208 9.59 4.24 34.77
C THR A 208 8.38 4.34 33.82
N ASN A 209 8.44 5.31 32.93
CA ASN A 209 7.54 5.36 31.76
C ASN A 209 7.87 4.16 30.85
N THR A 210 7.50 2.98 31.29
CA THR A 210 7.41 1.81 30.41
C THR A 210 6.19 2.04 29.53
N THR A 211 6.41 2.71 28.41
CA THR A 211 5.48 2.65 27.29
C THR A 211 5.38 1.18 26.94
N ALA A 212 4.31 0.52 27.35
CA ALA A 212 4.07 -0.87 26.97
C ALA A 212 4.08 -0.92 25.45
N ARG A 213 5.15 -1.46 24.87
CA ARG A 213 5.20 -1.70 23.43
C ARG A 213 4.09 -2.69 23.14
N LEU A 214 3.16 -2.28 22.29
CA LEU A 214 2.19 -3.23 21.74
C LEU A 214 3.00 -4.32 21.01
N THR A 215 2.71 -5.56 21.32
CA THR A 215 3.31 -6.71 20.62
C THR A 215 2.44 -7.11 19.43
N ILE A 216 3.03 -7.77 18.45
CA ILE A 216 2.31 -8.27 17.26
C ILE A 216 1.18 -9.21 17.68
N GLU A 217 1.39 -10.00 18.75
CA GLU A 217 0.42 -10.95 19.29
C GLU A 217 -0.85 -10.28 19.85
N SER A 218 -0.79 -8.97 20.11
CA SER A 218 -1.99 -8.20 20.51
C SER A 218 -2.99 -8.00 19.37
N GLY A 219 -2.57 -8.25 18.12
CA GLY A 219 -3.38 -7.99 16.93
C GLY A 219 -3.66 -6.50 16.65
N ARG A 220 -3.05 -5.59 17.41
CA ARG A 220 -3.27 -4.14 17.31
C ARG A 220 -2.14 -3.40 16.60
N VAL A 221 -0.99 -4.04 16.49
CA VAL A 221 0.12 -3.52 15.70
C VAL A 221 -0.17 -3.76 14.23
N LEU A 222 -0.22 -2.69 13.45
CA LEU A 222 -0.35 -2.79 12.01
C LEU A 222 0.96 -3.27 11.38
N PRO A 223 0.90 -4.10 10.33
CA PRO A 223 2.05 -4.40 9.49
C PRO A 223 2.70 -3.13 8.94
N SER A 224 3.91 -3.28 8.41
CA SER A 224 4.65 -2.14 7.89
C SER A 224 4.01 -1.58 6.62
N TYR A 225 3.90 -0.24 6.55
CA TYR A 225 3.72 0.46 5.30
C TYR A 225 4.95 0.25 4.42
N ARG A 226 4.75 0.09 3.15
CA ARG A 226 5.79 -0.11 2.13
C ARG A 226 5.31 0.40 0.79
N LEU A 227 6.20 0.48 -0.18
CA LEU A 227 5.78 0.62 -1.56
C LEU A 227 4.98 -0.62 -2.01
N PRO A 228 4.00 -0.49 -2.90
CA PRO A 228 3.36 -1.62 -3.56
C PRO A 228 4.39 -2.36 -4.42
N THR A 229 4.21 -3.66 -4.61
CA THR A 229 4.91 -4.36 -5.68
C THR A 229 4.34 -3.92 -7.03
N GLU A 230 5.09 -4.12 -8.10
CA GLU A 230 4.60 -3.82 -9.44
C GLU A 230 3.28 -4.55 -9.76
N ALA A 231 3.18 -5.81 -9.36
CA ALA A 231 1.98 -6.61 -9.54
C ALA A 231 0.79 -6.10 -8.71
N GLU A 232 1.01 -5.72 -7.44
CA GLU A 232 -0.03 -5.11 -6.60
C GLU A 232 -0.51 -3.78 -7.21
N TRP A 233 0.42 -2.96 -7.69
CA TRP A 233 0.09 -1.67 -8.30
C TRP A 233 -0.75 -1.85 -9.58
N GLU A 234 -0.33 -2.76 -10.47
CA GLU A 234 -1.02 -3.02 -11.73
C GLU A 234 -2.40 -3.66 -11.51
N TYR A 235 -2.49 -4.63 -10.57
CA TYR A 235 -3.76 -5.23 -10.14
C TYR A 235 -4.73 -4.16 -9.63
N ALA A 236 -4.24 -3.30 -8.73
CA ALA A 236 -5.02 -2.21 -8.17
C ALA A 236 -5.46 -1.18 -9.22
N ALA A 237 -4.61 -0.88 -10.20
CA ALA A 237 -4.92 0.05 -11.28
C ALA A 237 -5.96 -0.52 -12.24
N LYS A 238 -5.83 -1.77 -12.66
CA LYS A 238 -6.81 -2.45 -13.54
C LYS A 238 -8.17 -2.59 -12.87
N ALA A 239 -8.23 -2.82 -11.56
CA ALA A 239 -9.45 -2.88 -10.75
C ALA A 239 -10.59 -3.66 -11.40
N MET A 240 -10.32 -4.87 -11.87
CA MET A 240 -11.27 -5.71 -12.60
C MET A 240 -12.23 -6.43 -11.65
N ILE A 241 -13.12 -5.68 -11.00
CA ILE A 241 -14.11 -6.23 -10.07
C ILE A 241 -15.27 -6.87 -10.87
N GLY A 242 -15.65 -8.08 -10.47
CA GLY A 242 -16.81 -8.79 -11.04
C GLY A 242 -16.53 -9.53 -12.33
N THR A 243 -15.31 -9.49 -12.86
CA THR A 243 -14.93 -10.21 -14.09
C THR A 243 -14.45 -11.63 -13.82
N GLN A 244 -14.52 -12.10 -12.59
CA GLN A 244 -13.97 -13.40 -12.14
C GLN A 244 -14.62 -14.63 -12.80
N GLN A 245 -15.77 -14.48 -13.44
CA GLN A 245 -16.46 -15.56 -14.15
C GLN A 245 -16.22 -15.56 -15.66
N GLU A 246 -15.73 -14.46 -16.21
CA GLU A 246 -15.31 -14.42 -17.59
C GLU A 246 -13.87 -14.88 -17.68
N ASP A 247 -13.51 -15.41 -18.83
CA ASP A 247 -12.11 -15.75 -19.11
C ASP A 247 -11.32 -14.45 -18.98
N GLU A 248 -10.58 -14.30 -17.88
CA GLU A 248 -9.76 -13.12 -17.54
C GLU A 248 -8.60 -12.98 -18.52
N ASN A 249 -8.81 -13.48 -19.71
CA ASN A 249 -7.87 -13.50 -20.77
C ASN A 249 -7.68 -12.12 -21.37
N GLN A 250 -6.59 -12.02 -22.00
CA GLN A 250 -5.99 -10.92 -22.73
C GLN A 250 -6.96 -10.05 -23.53
N ILE A 251 -8.11 -10.60 -23.96
CA ILE A 251 -9.12 -9.93 -24.78
C ILE A 251 -9.94 -8.87 -24.02
N ASN A 252 -10.08 -9.02 -22.69
CA ASN A 252 -10.92 -8.14 -21.86
C ASN A 252 -10.14 -7.25 -20.91
N GLN A 253 -8.84 -7.03 -21.14
CA GLN A 253 -8.03 -6.16 -20.32
C GLN A 253 -8.48 -4.69 -20.42
N ARG A 254 -8.48 -4.00 -19.28
CA ARG A 254 -8.62 -2.55 -19.27
C ARG A 254 -7.35 -1.90 -19.75
N ILE A 255 -7.47 -1.05 -20.75
CA ILE A 255 -6.36 -0.23 -21.26
C ILE A 255 -5.98 0.85 -20.23
N TYR A 256 -6.98 1.37 -19.50
CA TYR A 256 -6.83 2.41 -18.46
C TYR A 256 -7.51 1.97 -17.17
N PRO A 257 -7.27 2.66 -16.03
CA PRO A 257 -7.95 2.38 -14.75
C PRO A 257 -9.46 2.63 -14.72
N TRP A 258 -10.11 2.78 -15.88
CA TRP A 258 -11.56 2.99 -16.04
C TRP A 258 -12.09 2.18 -17.21
N ASP A 259 -13.41 2.14 -17.36
CA ASP A 259 -14.05 1.40 -18.43
C ASP A 259 -13.89 2.09 -19.80
N GLY A 260 -13.51 1.29 -20.78
CA GLY A 260 -13.35 1.69 -22.17
C GLY A 260 -12.04 2.43 -22.48
N PRO A 261 -11.75 2.62 -23.76
CA PRO A 261 -10.50 3.19 -24.25
C PRO A 261 -10.48 4.72 -24.26
N SER A 262 -11.57 5.38 -23.86
CA SER A 262 -11.68 6.84 -23.94
C SER A 262 -10.94 7.52 -22.78
N LEU A 263 -10.19 8.56 -23.09
CA LEU A 263 -9.57 9.44 -22.09
C LEU A 263 -10.54 10.51 -21.55
N ARG A 264 -11.78 10.50 -22.05
CA ARG A 264 -12.84 11.41 -21.65
C ARG A 264 -14.05 10.62 -21.17
N GLN A 265 -14.72 11.17 -20.18
CA GLN A 265 -16.00 10.63 -19.71
C GLN A 265 -16.99 10.54 -20.88
N SER A 266 -17.47 9.34 -21.17
CA SER A 266 -18.37 9.08 -22.29
C SER A 266 -19.83 9.36 -21.99
N GLN A 267 -20.24 9.32 -20.72
CA GLN A 267 -21.64 9.37 -20.29
C GLN A 267 -21.89 10.34 -19.11
N GLY A 268 -23.15 10.61 -18.85
CA GLY A 268 -23.61 11.38 -17.70
C GLY A 268 -23.37 12.89 -17.80
N LYS A 269 -23.50 13.57 -16.67
CA LYS A 269 -23.35 15.05 -16.56
C LYS A 269 -21.92 15.53 -16.80
N ALA A 270 -20.95 14.66 -16.57
CA ALA A 270 -19.51 14.92 -16.76
C ALA A 270 -19.01 14.54 -18.16
N ARG A 271 -19.91 14.24 -19.11
CA ARG A 271 -19.53 13.84 -20.47
C ARG A 271 -18.57 14.85 -21.11
N GLY A 272 -17.46 14.32 -21.66
CA GLY A 272 -16.44 15.12 -22.34
C GLY A 272 -15.35 15.67 -21.41
N THR A 273 -15.49 15.56 -20.07
CA THR A 273 -14.40 15.90 -19.14
C THR A 273 -13.30 14.87 -19.21
N MET A 274 -12.05 15.32 -18.97
CA MET A 274 -10.90 14.41 -18.92
C MET A 274 -10.97 13.50 -17.69
N LEU A 275 -10.45 12.29 -17.82
CA LEU A 275 -10.43 11.28 -16.75
C LEU A 275 -9.08 11.22 -16.02
N ALA A 276 -8.05 11.88 -16.55
CA ALA A 276 -6.71 11.94 -15.97
C ALA A 276 -6.00 13.23 -16.34
N ASN A 277 -4.95 13.55 -15.59
CA ASN A 277 -4.03 14.64 -15.86
C ASN A 277 -2.83 14.12 -16.66
N PHE A 278 -2.70 14.51 -17.92
CA PHE A 278 -1.64 14.05 -18.81
C PHE A 278 -1.45 15.02 -19.97
N LYS A 279 -0.30 14.95 -20.65
CA LYS A 279 0.01 15.75 -21.82
C LYS A 279 -0.59 15.12 -23.07
N ARG A 280 -1.46 15.83 -23.77
CA ARG A 280 -2.13 15.32 -24.98
C ARG A 280 -1.27 15.39 -26.24
N GLY A 281 -0.28 16.26 -26.27
CA GLY A 281 0.62 16.42 -27.38
C GLY A 281 1.66 17.51 -27.12
N ARG A 282 2.43 17.86 -28.12
CA ARG A 282 3.48 18.88 -27.98
C ARG A 282 2.86 20.25 -27.63
N GLY A 283 3.20 20.76 -26.46
CA GLY A 283 2.69 22.03 -25.93
C GLY A 283 1.26 21.98 -25.38
N ASP A 284 0.60 20.83 -25.44
CA ASP A 284 -0.79 20.66 -24.97
C ASP A 284 -0.85 19.90 -23.65
N TYR A 285 -0.55 20.59 -22.56
CA TYR A 285 -0.64 20.05 -21.19
C TYR A 285 -2.10 20.04 -20.70
N ALA A 286 -2.79 21.15 -20.80
CA ALA A 286 -4.15 21.31 -20.26
C ALA A 286 -5.22 21.58 -21.34
N GLY A 287 -4.82 21.78 -22.57
CA GLY A 287 -5.69 22.20 -23.66
C GLY A 287 -5.97 23.69 -23.70
N ILE A 288 -6.92 24.08 -24.56
CA ILE A 288 -7.39 25.46 -24.65
C ILE A 288 -8.25 25.75 -23.41
N ALA A 289 -8.09 26.95 -22.83
CA ALA A 289 -8.90 27.40 -21.69
C ALA A 289 -10.41 27.24 -21.95
N GLY A 290 -11.14 26.81 -20.94
CA GLY A 290 -12.58 26.57 -20.99
C GLY A 290 -12.99 25.16 -20.57
N LYS A 291 -14.18 24.74 -20.97
CA LYS A 291 -14.79 23.46 -20.55
C LYS A 291 -14.08 22.19 -21.08
N SER A 292 -13.27 22.32 -22.10
CA SER A 292 -12.53 21.19 -22.70
C SER A 292 -11.16 20.94 -22.04
N ASN A 293 -10.84 21.73 -21.06
CA ASN A 293 -9.60 21.68 -20.31
C ASN A 293 -9.67 20.60 -19.20
N ASP A 294 -8.56 19.91 -18.92
CA ASP A 294 -8.46 19.00 -17.76
C ASP A 294 -8.30 19.78 -16.44
N GLY A 295 -8.02 21.07 -16.52
CA GLY A 295 -7.88 21.97 -15.37
C GLY A 295 -6.51 21.89 -14.68
N ALA A 296 -5.51 21.26 -15.33
CA ALA A 296 -4.17 21.12 -14.80
C ALA A 296 -3.13 21.45 -15.89
N ILE A 297 -2.06 22.14 -15.52
CA ILE A 297 -0.88 22.43 -16.38
C ILE A 297 0.33 21.65 -15.90
N ILE A 298 0.43 21.48 -14.60
CA ILE A 298 1.37 20.62 -13.89
C ILE A 298 0.59 19.55 -13.12
N THR A 299 1.09 19.06 -12.02
CA THR A 299 0.33 18.22 -11.08
C THR A 299 -0.97 18.89 -10.63
N THR A 300 -1.87 18.10 -10.07
CA THR A 300 -3.15 18.59 -9.52
C THR A 300 -3.46 17.91 -8.20
N GLU A 301 -4.52 18.33 -7.52
CA GLU A 301 -4.97 17.75 -6.27
C GLU A 301 -5.19 16.24 -6.40
N VAL A 302 -4.76 15.48 -5.40
CA VAL A 302 -4.81 14.01 -5.39
C VAL A 302 -6.22 13.41 -5.51
N TYR A 303 -7.28 14.20 -5.26
CA TYR A 303 -8.69 13.80 -5.41
C TYR A 303 -9.39 14.36 -6.65
N LYS A 304 -8.65 14.93 -7.59
CA LYS A 304 -9.23 15.72 -8.70
C LYS A 304 -10.10 14.93 -9.66
N TYR A 305 -9.71 13.72 -10.02
CA TYR A 305 -10.40 12.87 -11.01
C TYR A 305 -11.16 11.74 -10.32
N PRO A 306 -12.12 11.10 -11.02
CA PRO A 306 -12.86 9.97 -10.45
C PRO A 306 -11.92 8.83 -10.03
N PRO A 307 -12.22 8.14 -8.92
CA PRO A 307 -11.49 6.93 -8.53
C PRO A 307 -11.85 5.76 -9.46
N ASN A 308 -11.00 4.74 -9.47
CA ASN A 308 -11.31 3.47 -10.10
C ASN A 308 -12.29 2.63 -9.24
N ASP A 309 -12.62 1.40 -9.68
CA ASP A 309 -13.61 0.55 -9.02
C ASP A 309 -13.19 0.07 -7.62
N PHE A 310 -11.91 0.09 -7.28
CA PHE A 310 -11.43 -0.11 -5.90
C PHE A 310 -11.51 1.16 -5.03
N GLY A 311 -11.91 2.30 -5.60
CA GLY A 311 -11.94 3.58 -4.90
C GLY A 311 -10.58 4.29 -4.87
N LEU A 312 -9.61 3.89 -5.70
CA LEU A 312 -8.28 4.50 -5.74
C LEU A 312 -8.24 5.65 -6.75
N TYR A 313 -7.77 6.80 -6.30
CA TYR A 313 -7.61 8.00 -7.13
C TYR A 313 -6.27 8.02 -7.85
N GLN A 314 -6.22 8.67 -9.01
CA GLN A 314 -5.00 8.99 -9.76
C GLN A 314 -4.12 7.76 -10.10
N MET A 315 -4.75 6.61 -10.35
CA MET A 315 -4.01 5.43 -10.83
C MET A 315 -3.52 5.57 -12.29
N ALA A 316 -3.81 6.70 -12.92
CA ALA A 316 -3.29 7.09 -14.23
C ALA A 316 -3.15 8.60 -14.31
N GLY A 317 -2.00 9.08 -14.76
CA GLY A 317 -1.68 10.50 -14.86
C GLY A 317 -1.32 11.12 -13.52
N ASN A 318 -1.28 12.44 -13.48
CA ASN A 318 -0.84 13.27 -12.38
C ASN A 318 0.66 13.08 -12.07
N VAL A 319 1.05 12.06 -11.29
CA VAL A 319 2.45 11.68 -11.15
C VAL A 319 2.63 10.18 -11.38
N ASN A 320 3.77 9.79 -11.89
CA ASN A 320 4.21 8.40 -11.86
C ASN A 320 4.43 7.98 -10.40
N GLU A 321 4.32 6.71 -10.12
CA GLU A 321 4.47 6.18 -8.78
C GLU A 321 5.58 5.15 -8.68
N TRP A 322 6.49 5.34 -7.73
CA TRP A 322 7.50 4.37 -7.38
C TRP A 322 6.85 3.05 -6.92
N VAL A 323 7.39 1.94 -7.37
CA VAL A 323 7.07 0.60 -6.87
C VAL A 323 8.30 -0.07 -6.25
N GLN A 324 8.09 -1.19 -5.56
CA GLN A 324 9.15 -1.87 -4.82
C GLN A 324 10.16 -2.56 -5.73
N ASP A 325 9.76 -2.90 -6.95
CA ASP A 325 10.49 -3.80 -7.84
C ASP A 325 11.74 -3.17 -8.47
N LEU A 326 12.76 -4.00 -8.62
CA LEU A 326 13.90 -3.71 -9.49
C LEU A 326 13.46 -3.79 -10.96
N TYR A 327 13.96 -2.88 -11.78
CA TYR A 327 13.77 -3.00 -13.22
C TYR A 327 14.62 -4.13 -13.80
N ARG A 328 13.97 -5.04 -14.50
CA ARG A 328 14.57 -6.04 -15.38
C ARG A 328 13.67 -6.23 -16.59
N PRO A 329 14.23 -6.45 -17.79
CA PRO A 329 13.47 -7.01 -18.89
C PRO A 329 12.88 -8.34 -18.43
N LEU A 330 11.56 -8.51 -18.57
CA LEU A 330 10.88 -9.64 -17.95
C LEU A 330 10.94 -10.88 -18.86
N SER A 331 11.28 -12.01 -18.24
CA SER A 331 11.09 -13.34 -18.82
C SER A 331 10.16 -14.16 -17.92
N PHE A 332 9.50 -15.19 -18.47
CA PHE A 332 8.65 -16.09 -17.70
C PHE A 332 9.40 -16.84 -16.58
N GLN A 333 10.72 -16.90 -16.66
CA GLN A 333 11.57 -17.59 -15.69
C GLN A 333 11.90 -16.74 -14.46
N ASP A 334 11.63 -15.44 -14.51
CA ASP A 334 12.04 -14.48 -13.47
C ASP A 334 10.99 -14.27 -12.38
N PHE A 335 9.84 -14.95 -12.46
CA PHE A 335 8.69 -14.71 -11.58
C PHE A 335 8.15 -15.96 -10.93
N ASN A 336 7.69 -15.79 -9.69
CA ASN A 336 6.69 -16.65 -9.12
C ASN A 336 5.30 -16.17 -9.57
N ASP A 337 4.37 -17.08 -9.81
CA ASP A 337 2.97 -16.77 -10.16
C ASP A 337 2.14 -16.28 -8.96
N LEU A 338 2.64 -16.48 -7.74
CA LEU A 338 2.04 -15.98 -6.50
C LEU A 338 2.85 -14.81 -5.94
N ASN A 339 2.19 -13.65 -5.79
CA ASN A 339 2.76 -12.42 -5.26
C ASN A 339 4.12 -12.05 -5.88
N PRO A 340 4.20 -11.91 -7.20
CA PRO A 340 5.46 -11.69 -7.87
C PRO A 340 6.12 -10.38 -7.41
N ILE A 341 7.42 -10.44 -7.23
CA ILE A 341 8.25 -9.27 -6.92
C ILE A 341 9.66 -9.50 -7.42
N ARG A 342 10.25 -8.49 -8.01
CA ARG A 342 11.64 -8.50 -8.45
C ARG A 342 12.53 -7.72 -7.49
N ARG A 343 13.31 -8.43 -6.65
CA ARG A 343 14.14 -7.79 -5.61
C ARG A 343 15.52 -8.41 -5.35
N ASN A 344 16.02 -9.30 -6.22
CA ASN A 344 17.09 -10.17 -5.76
C ASN A 344 18.25 -10.35 -6.73
N GLU A 345 19.48 -9.95 -6.30
CA GLU A 345 20.75 -10.24 -6.96
C GLU A 345 21.03 -11.73 -7.17
N LYS A 346 20.51 -12.60 -6.30
CA LYS A 346 20.72 -14.04 -6.38
C LYS A 346 20.11 -14.64 -7.64
N LEU A 347 18.93 -14.15 -8.02
CA LEU A 347 18.25 -14.55 -9.25
C LEU A 347 19.01 -14.02 -10.48
N ASP A 348 19.55 -12.81 -10.39
CA ASP A 348 20.31 -12.20 -11.48
C ASP A 348 21.56 -13.03 -11.77
N LYS A 349 22.27 -13.50 -10.75
CA LYS A 349 23.44 -14.39 -10.91
C LYS A 349 23.05 -15.75 -11.50
N ALA A 350 21.92 -16.33 -11.05
CA ALA A 350 21.43 -17.60 -11.57
C ALA A 350 20.92 -17.50 -13.00
N SER A 351 20.32 -16.37 -13.38
CA SER A 351 19.74 -16.11 -14.69
C SER A 351 20.75 -15.56 -15.70
N ARG A 352 22.04 -15.49 -15.35
CA ARG A 352 23.12 -14.91 -16.18
C ARG A 352 22.98 -13.42 -16.48
N TYR A 353 22.20 -12.68 -15.71
CA TYR A 353 22.28 -11.23 -15.73
C TYR A 353 23.58 -10.80 -15.06
N ASP A 354 24.53 -10.36 -15.86
CA ASP A 354 25.84 -9.93 -15.37
C ASP A 354 25.90 -8.42 -15.24
N SER A 355 25.79 -7.94 -13.99
CA SER A 355 25.93 -6.52 -13.67
C SER A 355 27.33 -5.97 -13.86
N LYS A 356 28.34 -6.85 -14.09
CA LYS A 356 29.75 -6.45 -14.25
C LYS A 356 30.14 -6.09 -15.68
N ASN A 357 29.33 -6.48 -16.66
CA ASN A 357 29.67 -6.32 -18.09
C ASN A 357 28.99 -5.12 -18.75
N ASN A 358 28.96 -3.95 -18.11
CA ASN A 358 28.51 -2.67 -18.72
C ASN A 358 27.15 -2.66 -19.42
N ASN A 359 26.28 -3.61 -19.12
CA ASN A 359 24.91 -3.60 -19.59
C ASN A 359 24.11 -2.71 -18.63
N SER A 360 23.98 -1.44 -18.97
CA SER A 360 23.35 -0.38 -18.16
C SER A 360 21.91 -0.68 -17.72
N LEU A 361 21.25 -1.68 -18.30
CA LEU A 361 19.89 -2.13 -17.95
C LEU A 361 19.84 -3.12 -16.78
N ILE A 362 20.98 -3.59 -16.27
CA ILE A 362 21.09 -4.62 -15.23
C ILE A 362 21.80 -4.06 -13.99
N ASP A 363 21.41 -2.88 -13.58
CA ASP A 363 21.88 -2.29 -12.33
C ASP A 363 20.85 -2.54 -11.21
N ASN A 364 21.32 -3.03 -10.05
CA ASN A 364 20.48 -3.25 -8.86
C ASN A 364 19.99 -1.96 -8.19
N LYS A 365 20.37 -0.81 -8.72
CA LYS A 365 19.89 0.49 -8.29
C LYS A 365 18.69 1.01 -9.09
N VAL A 366 18.37 0.36 -10.20
CA VAL A 366 17.30 0.82 -11.09
C VAL A 366 15.95 0.26 -10.61
N ARG A 367 15.02 1.17 -10.31
CA ARG A 367 13.67 0.86 -9.79
C ARG A 367 12.59 1.17 -10.81
N VAL A 368 11.51 0.42 -10.75
CA VAL A 368 10.34 0.61 -11.61
C VAL A 368 9.45 1.72 -11.06
N TYR A 369 8.84 2.47 -11.97
CA TYR A 369 7.72 3.36 -11.69
C TYR A 369 6.64 3.25 -12.77
N LYS A 370 5.39 3.57 -12.43
CA LYS A 370 4.20 3.29 -13.24
C LYS A 370 3.20 4.45 -13.21
N GLY A 371 2.20 4.40 -14.08
CA GLY A 371 0.99 5.23 -14.02
C GLY A 371 0.96 6.43 -14.98
N GLY A 372 2.11 6.85 -15.51
CA GLY A 372 2.18 8.10 -16.28
C GLY A 372 2.05 9.36 -15.41
N SER A 373 2.37 10.50 -15.96
CA SER A 373 2.35 11.78 -15.25
C SER A 373 1.71 12.90 -16.07
N TRP A 374 1.55 14.07 -15.43
CA TRP A 374 1.10 15.32 -16.07
C TRP A 374 1.91 15.71 -17.32
N SER A 375 3.15 15.26 -17.44
CA SER A 375 4.06 15.54 -18.54
C SER A 375 4.13 14.44 -19.59
N ASP A 376 3.46 13.31 -19.35
CA ASP A 376 3.50 12.12 -20.21
C ASP A 376 2.28 12.04 -21.13
N VAL A 377 2.46 11.41 -22.29
CA VAL A 377 1.37 11.15 -23.25
C VAL A 377 0.56 9.93 -22.82
N ALA A 378 -0.65 9.80 -23.38
CA ALA A 378 -1.63 8.79 -23.02
C ALA A 378 -1.13 7.34 -23.01
N TYR A 379 -0.14 7.00 -23.83
CA TYR A 379 0.48 5.67 -23.83
C TYR A 379 0.96 5.23 -22.44
N TRP A 380 1.57 6.15 -21.68
CA TRP A 380 2.14 5.87 -20.36
C TRP A 380 1.10 5.75 -19.26
N LEU A 381 -0.18 6.07 -19.54
CA LEU A 381 -1.27 5.93 -18.59
C LEU A 381 -1.76 4.48 -18.44
N ALA A 382 -1.41 3.62 -19.39
CA ALA A 382 -1.80 2.21 -19.36
C ALA A 382 -1.11 1.48 -18.20
N PRO A 383 -1.85 0.74 -17.36
CA PRO A 383 -1.28 0.05 -16.19
C PRO A 383 -0.17 -0.95 -16.53
N GLY A 384 -0.19 -1.55 -17.72
CA GLY A 384 0.82 -2.49 -18.19
C GLY A 384 2.15 -1.86 -18.57
N THR A 385 2.22 -0.53 -18.80
CA THR A 385 3.46 0.15 -19.17
C THR A 385 4.43 0.23 -17.99
N ARG A 386 5.72 0.19 -18.28
CA ARG A 386 6.81 0.25 -17.29
C ARG A 386 7.81 1.30 -17.67
N ARG A 387 8.32 1.98 -16.67
CA ARG A 387 9.51 2.82 -16.80
C ARG A 387 10.41 2.63 -15.59
N TYR A 388 11.60 3.14 -15.67
CA TYR A 388 12.61 2.93 -14.65
C TYR A 388 13.50 4.15 -14.46
N LEU A 389 14.03 4.27 -13.25
CA LEU A 389 14.98 5.30 -12.88
C LEU A 389 15.89 4.79 -11.76
N ASP A 390 17.06 5.39 -11.61
CA ASP A 390 17.97 5.11 -10.48
C ASP A 390 17.30 5.44 -9.13
N GLU A 391 17.51 4.60 -8.11
CA GLU A 391 16.87 4.72 -6.80
C GLU A 391 17.27 5.97 -6.00
N ASP A 392 18.36 6.63 -6.39
CA ASP A 392 18.84 7.90 -5.82
C ASP A 392 18.35 9.13 -6.60
N SER A 393 17.77 8.93 -7.77
CA SER A 393 17.28 10.02 -8.62
C SER A 393 15.86 10.44 -8.25
N ALA A 394 15.57 11.71 -8.52
CA ALA A 394 14.28 12.33 -8.31
C ALA A 394 13.86 13.17 -9.53
N THR A 395 12.56 13.32 -9.77
CA THR A 395 11.99 14.12 -10.86
C THR A 395 10.73 14.84 -10.43
N ALA A 396 10.31 15.87 -11.19
CA ALA A 396 9.03 16.56 -11.00
C ALA A 396 7.80 15.74 -11.43
N THR A 397 8.00 14.52 -11.90
CA THR A 397 6.97 13.66 -12.49
C THR A 397 6.76 12.37 -11.74
N ILE A 398 7.50 12.11 -10.66
CA ILE A 398 7.42 10.88 -9.89
C ILE A 398 7.08 11.21 -8.43
N GLY A 399 6.02 10.60 -7.94
CA GLY A 399 5.58 10.56 -6.55
C GLY A 399 5.46 9.12 -6.07
N PHE A 400 4.55 8.84 -5.13
CA PHE A 400 4.31 7.49 -4.63
C PHE A 400 3.00 7.38 -3.85
N ARG A 401 2.58 6.13 -3.64
CA ARG A 401 1.60 5.73 -2.62
C ARG A 401 2.12 4.53 -1.85
N CYS A 402 1.62 4.34 -0.63
CA CYS A 402 2.01 3.19 0.17
C CYS A 402 1.01 2.04 0.05
N ALA A 403 1.49 0.85 0.33
CA ALA A 403 0.69 -0.36 0.50
C ALA A 403 1.01 -1.03 1.84
N MET A 404 0.16 -1.96 2.25
CA MET A 404 0.33 -2.77 3.45
C MET A 404 -0.24 -4.16 3.20
N ILE A 405 0.42 -5.18 3.71
CA ILE A 405 -0.08 -6.55 3.63
C ILE A 405 -1.38 -6.71 4.44
N SER A 406 -2.32 -7.51 3.95
CA SER A 406 -3.44 -8.00 4.75
C SER A 406 -2.99 -9.24 5.53
N ALA A 407 -2.89 -9.12 6.85
CA ALA A 407 -2.46 -10.18 7.74
C ALA A 407 -3.67 -10.91 8.33
N GLY A 408 -4.06 -11.99 7.71
CA GLY A 408 -5.21 -12.81 8.11
C GLY A 408 -6.47 -12.53 7.30
N THR A 409 -7.57 -13.13 7.72
CA THR A 409 -8.89 -12.93 7.10
C THR A 409 -9.63 -11.80 7.80
N ASN A 410 -10.01 -10.78 7.05
CA ASN A 410 -11.03 -9.83 7.50
C ASN A 410 -12.39 -10.52 7.36
N LYS A 411 -13.10 -10.68 8.48
CA LYS A 411 -14.49 -11.14 8.50
C LYS A 411 -15.41 -9.95 8.57
#